data_8fc2ab8951179dd1f8b3c1c747ed0ce9
#
_entry.id   8fc2ab8951179dd1f8b3c1c747ed0ce9
#
_cell.length_a   1.000
_cell.length_b   1.000
_cell.length_c   1.000
_cell.angle_alpha   90.00
_cell.angle_beta   90.00
_cell.angle_gamma   90.00
#
_symmetry.space_group_name_H-M   'P 1'
#
loop_
_entity.id
_entity.type
_entity.pdbx_description
1 polymer ?
#
loop_
_entity_poly.entity_id
_entity_poly.type
_entity_poly.pdbx_seq_one_letter_code
_entity_poly.pdbx_strand_id
1 'polypeptide(L)'
;MKTPKSFAQALAETRLPSVFNPYADCCSIHDRADAARVRRRNLVRCLEAAIDAHVDTIWIARDLGYRGGRRTGVPLTDEVHLGQASALMGGVTLDRATRGPVIAERTAAIVWSALTRIGKPQVLWNIFPLHPHEVDDPFSNRCHTRAEREATWPLLTALIAMIKPRRIVAIGRDAGMALKDLDVTVETVRHPSYGGQAEFISGINHIYGLTSDDDDRKTLELPFIDTHGVGEAPA
;
A
#
# COMPACT_ATOMS: atom_id res chain seq x y z
N MET A 1 -12.33 1.38 17.33
CA MET A 1 -11.61 0.41 16.49
C MET A 1 -10.27 0.11 17.16
N LYS A 2 -10.18 -0.98 17.92
CA LYS A 2 -8.95 -1.28 18.72
C LYS A 2 -8.13 -2.46 18.16
N THR A 3 -8.67 -3.18 17.18
CA THR A 3 -8.00 -4.35 16.58
C THR A 3 -8.01 -4.26 15.06
N PRO A 4 -7.05 -4.91 14.35
CA PRO A 4 -7.04 -4.98 12.89
C PRO A 4 -8.35 -5.48 12.28
N LYS A 5 -9.01 -6.46 12.90
CA LYS A 5 -10.30 -7.00 12.46
C LYS A 5 -11.43 -5.96 12.58
N SER A 6 -11.56 -5.28 13.75
CA SER A 6 -12.58 -4.24 13.93
C SER A 6 -12.32 -3.02 13.04
N PHE A 7 -11.05 -2.72 12.75
CA PHE A 7 -10.65 -1.68 11.82
C PHE A 7 -11.05 -2.02 10.37
N ALA A 8 -10.72 -3.22 9.89
CA ALA A 8 -11.10 -3.69 8.56
C ALA A 8 -12.62 -3.78 8.38
N GLN A 9 -13.37 -4.09 9.44
CA GLN A 9 -14.83 -4.08 9.44
C GLN A 9 -15.37 -2.66 9.28
N ALA A 10 -14.86 -1.69 10.00
CA ALA A 10 -15.27 -0.28 9.88
C ALA A 10 -14.98 0.29 8.48
N LEU A 11 -13.81 -0.07 7.89
CA LEU A 11 -13.53 0.24 6.49
C LEU A 11 -14.59 -0.35 5.56
N ALA A 12 -14.94 -1.62 5.76
CA ALA A 12 -15.94 -2.31 4.93
C ALA A 12 -17.35 -1.73 5.05
N GLU A 13 -17.68 -1.02 6.12
CA GLU A 13 -18.97 -0.37 6.34
C GLU A 13 -19.07 1.02 5.69
N THR A 14 -17.93 1.62 5.32
CA THR A 14 -17.90 2.97 4.72
C THR A 14 -18.52 2.94 3.32
N ARG A 15 -19.47 3.85 3.04
CA ARG A 15 -20.11 4.03 1.73
C ARG A 15 -20.10 5.49 1.34
N LEU A 16 -19.56 5.78 0.16
CA LEU A 16 -19.47 7.13 -0.39
C LEU A 16 -19.79 7.09 -1.90
N PRO A 17 -20.44 8.10 -2.45
CA PRO A 17 -20.74 8.17 -3.90
C PRO A 17 -19.47 8.21 -4.75
N SER A 18 -19.46 7.54 -5.90
CA SER A 18 -18.31 7.49 -6.83
C SER A 18 -16.99 7.08 -6.16
N VAL A 19 -17.10 6.15 -5.20
CA VAL A 19 -15.97 5.59 -4.47
C VAL A 19 -16.12 4.07 -4.44
N PHE A 20 -15.13 3.36 -4.94
CA PHE A 20 -15.05 1.91 -4.79
C PHE A 20 -14.39 1.59 -3.44
N ASN A 21 -15.09 0.82 -2.63
CA ASN A 21 -14.56 0.32 -1.38
C ASN A 21 -13.96 -1.09 -1.57
N PRO A 22 -12.63 -1.24 -1.65
CA PRO A 22 -12.00 -2.54 -1.90
C PRO A 22 -12.31 -3.58 -0.79
N TYR A 23 -12.70 -3.11 0.38
CA TYR A 23 -12.99 -3.97 1.53
C TYR A 23 -14.45 -4.43 1.59
N ALA A 24 -15.31 -3.94 0.71
CA ALA A 24 -16.74 -4.26 0.65
C ALA A 24 -17.23 -4.59 -0.75
N ASP A 25 -16.70 -3.92 -1.77
CA ASP A 25 -17.21 -4.01 -3.13
C ASP A 25 -16.45 -5.08 -3.94
N CYS A 26 -17.12 -5.61 -4.97
CA CYS A 26 -16.53 -6.51 -5.94
C CYS A 26 -16.75 -5.95 -7.35
N CYS A 27 -15.70 -5.89 -8.15
CA CYS A 27 -15.75 -5.54 -9.55
C CYS A 27 -16.10 -6.78 -10.38
N SER A 28 -17.19 -6.72 -11.15
CA SER A 28 -17.64 -7.84 -11.99
C SER A 28 -16.64 -8.22 -13.08
N ILE A 29 -15.76 -7.32 -13.49
CA ILE A 29 -14.78 -7.51 -14.57
C ILE A 29 -13.52 -8.22 -14.06
N HIS A 30 -12.96 -7.75 -12.96
CA HIS A 30 -11.62 -8.17 -12.53
C HIS A 30 -11.59 -9.01 -11.26
N ASP A 31 -12.61 -8.92 -10.42
CA ASP A 31 -12.55 -9.52 -9.10
C ASP A 31 -13.01 -10.99 -9.09
N ARG A 32 -12.45 -11.74 -8.16
CA ARG A 32 -13.01 -13.03 -7.73
C ARG A 32 -14.27 -12.75 -6.91
N ALA A 33 -15.17 -13.71 -6.83
CA ALA A 33 -16.43 -13.57 -6.07
C ALA A 33 -16.20 -13.23 -4.58
N ASP A 34 -15.05 -13.62 -4.04
CA ASP A 34 -14.68 -13.39 -2.64
C ASP A 34 -13.67 -12.25 -2.45
N ALA A 35 -13.46 -11.39 -3.46
CA ALA A 35 -12.41 -10.39 -3.50
C ALA A 35 -12.39 -9.44 -2.29
N ALA A 36 -13.55 -8.91 -1.92
CA ALA A 36 -13.65 -8.01 -0.75
C ALA A 36 -13.19 -8.72 0.55
N ARG A 37 -13.53 -10.00 0.72
CA ARG A 37 -13.08 -10.81 1.87
C ARG A 37 -11.58 -11.04 1.83
N VAL A 38 -11.01 -11.33 0.66
CA VAL A 38 -9.57 -11.51 0.46
C VAL A 38 -8.82 -10.22 0.82
N ARG A 39 -9.26 -9.06 0.34
CA ARG A 39 -8.65 -7.75 0.61
C ARG A 39 -8.69 -7.39 2.10
N ARG A 40 -9.82 -7.62 2.78
CA ARG A 40 -9.88 -7.46 4.24
C ARG A 40 -8.89 -8.34 4.96
N ARG A 41 -8.78 -9.61 4.55
CA ARG A 41 -7.83 -10.56 5.15
C ARG A 41 -6.38 -10.13 4.93
N ASN A 42 -6.03 -9.68 3.73
CA ASN A 42 -4.70 -9.14 3.45
C ASN A 42 -4.37 -7.96 4.37
N LEU A 43 -5.27 -6.98 4.46
CA LEU A 43 -5.08 -5.83 5.34
C LEU A 43 -4.92 -6.24 6.81
N VAL A 44 -5.80 -7.11 7.30
CA VAL A 44 -5.75 -7.59 8.69
C VAL A 44 -4.40 -8.26 8.99
N ARG A 45 -3.94 -9.15 8.09
CA ARG A 45 -2.65 -9.84 8.24
C ARG A 45 -1.46 -8.88 8.26
N CYS A 46 -1.45 -7.88 7.36
CA CYS A 46 -0.41 -6.84 7.37
C CYS A 46 -0.41 -6.05 8.68
N LEU A 47 -1.58 -5.67 9.19
CA LEU A 47 -1.68 -4.90 10.43
C LEU A 47 -1.33 -5.74 11.67
N GLU A 48 -1.75 -7.00 11.73
CA GLU A 48 -1.37 -7.93 12.80
C GLU A 48 0.15 -8.12 12.82
N ALA A 49 0.76 -8.41 11.65
CA ALA A 49 2.21 -8.55 11.54
C ALA A 49 2.97 -7.27 11.90
N ALA A 50 2.46 -6.10 11.53
CA ALA A 50 3.08 -4.82 11.88
C ALA A 50 3.03 -4.56 13.39
N ILE A 51 1.95 -4.91 14.06
CA ILE A 51 1.81 -4.80 15.52
C ILE A 51 2.77 -5.76 16.22
N ASP A 52 2.82 -7.02 15.78
CA ASP A 52 3.70 -8.05 16.35
C ASP A 52 5.19 -7.71 16.17
N ALA A 53 5.54 -7.12 15.02
CA ALA A 53 6.88 -6.62 14.71
C ALA A 53 7.20 -5.25 15.34
N HIS A 54 6.28 -4.64 16.10
CA HIS A 54 6.43 -3.31 16.70
C HIS A 54 6.85 -2.24 15.68
N VAL A 55 6.23 -2.27 14.49
CA VAL A 55 6.51 -1.29 13.44
C VAL A 55 6.19 0.11 13.95
N ASP A 56 7.19 1.01 13.85
CA ASP A 56 7.12 2.36 14.41
C ASP A 56 6.97 3.46 13.36
N THR A 57 6.82 3.09 12.09
CA THR A 57 6.71 4.04 10.98
C THR A 57 5.54 3.70 10.05
N ILE A 58 4.75 4.72 9.69
CA ILE A 58 3.68 4.60 8.69
C ILE A 58 4.05 5.45 7.46
N TRP A 59 3.99 4.87 6.27
CA TRP A 59 4.07 5.62 5.02
C TRP A 59 2.67 5.93 4.51
N ILE A 60 2.37 7.20 4.28
CA ILE A 60 1.02 7.66 3.93
C ILE A 60 1.06 8.45 2.62
N ALA A 61 0.41 7.93 1.57
CA ALA A 61 0.13 8.65 0.34
C ALA A 61 -1.28 9.26 0.35
N ARG A 62 -1.69 9.90 -0.77
CA ARG A 62 -2.97 10.62 -0.83
C ARG A 62 -4.17 9.69 -1.00
N ASP A 63 -4.26 8.98 -2.11
CA ASP A 63 -5.43 8.18 -2.52
C ASP A 63 -5.04 6.75 -2.87
N LEU A 64 -5.98 5.85 -2.71
CA LEU A 64 -5.82 4.47 -3.14
C LEU A 64 -5.94 4.35 -4.67
N GLY A 65 -4.90 3.84 -5.32
CA GLY A 65 -4.85 3.73 -6.77
C GLY A 65 -5.64 2.53 -7.31
N TYR A 66 -6.19 2.70 -8.52
CA TYR A 66 -6.96 1.68 -9.25
C TYR A 66 -6.17 0.39 -9.51
N ARG A 67 -4.91 0.53 -9.94
CA ARG A 67 -4.06 -0.62 -10.31
C ARG A 67 -3.37 -1.28 -9.11
N GLY A 68 -3.27 -0.57 -8.00
CA GLY A 68 -2.60 -0.98 -6.77
C GLY A 68 -3.56 -1.44 -5.68
N GLY A 69 -3.62 -0.67 -4.60
CA GLY A 69 -4.32 -1.02 -3.36
C GLY A 69 -5.81 -1.34 -3.54
N ARG A 70 -6.50 -0.79 -4.56
CA ARG A 70 -7.86 -1.20 -4.89
C ARG A 70 -7.94 -2.70 -5.21
N ARG A 71 -6.94 -3.27 -5.88
CA ARG A 71 -6.90 -4.66 -6.31
C ARG A 71 -6.45 -5.61 -5.19
N THR A 72 -5.49 -5.17 -4.40
CA THR A 72 -4.82 -5.99 -3.39
C THR A 72 -5.42 -5.90 -1.99
N GLY A 73 -6.05 -4.76 -1.67
CA GLY A 73 -6.46 -4.39 -0.31
C GLY A 73 -5.29 -3.96 0.57
N VAL A 74 -4.08 -3.84 0.01
CA VAL A 74 -2.89 -3.33 0.69
C VAL A 74 -2.48 -2.02 0.03
N PRO A 75 -2.53 -0.87 0.73
CA PRO A 75 -2.15 0.42 0.19
C PRO A 75 -0.74 0.43 -0.39
N LEU A 76 -0.51 1.23 -1.44
CA LEU A 76 0.78 1.36 -2.13
C LEU A 76 1.37 0.05 -2.67
N THR A 77 0.54 -1.00 -2.78
CA THR A 77 0.96 -2.35 -3.18
C THR A 77 0.08 -2.85 -4.31
N ASP A 78 0.68 -3.17 -5.43
CA ASP A 78 0.05 -3.83 -6.57
C ASP A 78 0.14 -5.36 -6.47
N GLU A 79 -0.38 -6.06 -7.46
CA GLU A 79 -0.42 -7.52 -7.46
C GLU A 79 0.97 -8.16 -7.66
N VAL A 80 1.90 -7.46 -8.33
CA VAL A 80 3.28 -7.93 -8.55
C VAL A 80 4.04 -7.96 -7.22
N HIS A 81 3.80 -6.98 -6.35
CA HIS A 81 4.55 -6.80 -5.11
C HIS A 81 3.92 -7.48 -3.88
N LEU A 82 2.83 -8.27 -4.05
CA LEU A 82 2.24 -9.04 -2.92
C LEU A 82 3.23 -10.02 -2.28
N GLY A 83 4.09 -10.66 -3.09
CA GLY A 83 5.14 -11.56 -2.59
C GLY A 83 6.20 -10.83 -1.75
N GLN A 84 6.64 -9.65 -2.20
CA GLN A 84 7.58 -8.82 -1.45
C GLN A 84 6.93 -8.28 -0.16
N ALA A 85 5.65 -7.88 -0.23
CA ALA A 85 4.88 -7.46 0.95
C ALA A 85 4.76 -8.59 1.98
N SER A 86 4.46 -9.80 1.53
CA SER A 86 4.46 -11.00 2.36
C SER A 86 5.80 -11.21 3.06
N ALA A 87 6.89 -11.24 2.30
CA ALA A 87 8.23 -11.46 2.83
C ALA A 87 8.64 -10.39 3.85
N LEU A 88 8.41 -9.11 3.55
CA LEU A 88 8.76 -7.99 4.42
C LEU A 88 7.95 -7.99 5.73
N MET A 89 6.72 -8.50 5.70
CA MET A 89 5.82 -8.65 6.86
C MET A 89 5.97 -10.02 7.54
N GLY A 90 7.15 -10.63 7.50
CA GLY A 90 7.44 -11.88 8.21
C GLY A 90 6.82 -13.14 7.59
N GLY A 91 6.54 -13.13 6.28
CA GLY A 91 6.02 -14.30 5.56
C GLY A 91 4.51 -14.49 5.68
N VAL A 92 3.74 -13.46 6.07
CA VAL A 92 2.27 -13.55 6.13
C VAL A 92 1.69 -13.84 4.75
N THR A 93 0.74 -14.75 4.66
CA THR A 93 0.11 -15.07 3.38
C THR A 93 -0.75 -13.89 2.88
N LEU A 94 -0.40 -13.33 1.74
CA LEU A 94 -1.19 -12.32 1.04
C LEU A 94 -1.71 -12.91 -0.26
N ASP A 95 -3.03 -12.86 -0.43
CA ASP A 95 -3.68 -13.51 -1.53
C ASP A 95 -4.14 -12.50 -2.58
N ARG A 96 -4.05 -12.90 -3.84
CA ARG A 96 -4.60 -12.13 -4.94
C ARG A 96 -6.12 -12.19 -4.95
N ALA A 97 -6.78 -11.02 -4.97
CA ALA A 97 -8.25 -10.89 -4.94
C ALA A 97 -8.88 -10.88 -6.35
N THR A 98 -8.08 -10.74 -7.40
CA THR A 98 -8.54 -10.61 -8.77
C THR A 98 -8.26 -11.86 -9.60
N ARG A 99 -8.85 -11.92 -10.79
CA ARG A 99 -8.64 -12.91 -11.85
C ARG A 99 -7.99 -12.26 -13.09
N GLY A 100 -7.56 -13.06 -14.04
CA GLY A 100 -6.89 -12.58 -15.25
C GLY A 100 -5.41 -12.21 -15.03
N PRO A 101 -4.75 -11.48 -15.92
CA PRO A 101 -3.34 -11.11 -15.80
C PRO A 101 -3.03 -10.30 -14.54
N VAL A 102 -1.83 -10.47 -14.01
CA VAL A 102 -1.30 -9.66 -12.92
C VAL A 102 -1.04 -8.24 -13.42
N ILE A 103 -1.44 -7.25 -12.65
CA ILE A 103 -1.30 -5.83 -13.01
C ILE A 103 -0.24 -5.18 -12.13
N ALA A 104 0.72 -4.52 -12.80
CA ALA A 104 1.74 -3.70 -12.17
C ALA A 104 1.31 -2.23 -12.08
N GLU A 105 1.79 -1.51 -11.05
CA GLU A 105 1.63 -0.08 -10.88
C GLU A 105 3.00 0.59 -10.70
N ARG A 106 3.28 1.64 -11.48
CA ARG A 106 4.58 2.33 -11.45
C ARG A 106 4.93 2.89 -10.06
N THR A 107 3.97 3.48 -9.37
CA THR A 107 4.19 4.02 -8.02
C THR A 107 4.54 2.90 -7.04
N ALA A 108 3.82 1.79 -7.09
CA ALA A 108 4.09 0.62 -6.25
C ALA A 108 5.52 0.08 -6.50
N ALA A 109 5.95 -0.05 -7.76
CA ALA A 109 7.30 -0.52 -8.08
C ALA A 109 8.40 0.34 -7.44
N ILE A 110 8.27 1.68 -7.50
CA ILE A 110 9.24 2.60 -6.89
C ILE A 110 9.21 2.52 -5.36
N VAL A 111 8.01 2.47 -4.77
CA VAL A 111 7.83 2.34 -3.31
C VAL A 111 8.43 1.02 -2.82
N TRP A 112 8.16 -0.10 -3.50
CA TRP A 112 8.67 -1.41 -3.11
C TRP A 112 10.18 -1.57 -3.32
N SER A 113 10.76 -0.92 -4.35
CA SER A 113 12.23 -0.82 -4.48
C SER A 113 12.85 -0.15 -3.24
N ALA A 114 12.28 0.97 -2.77
CA ALA A 114 12.76 1.64 -1.57
C ALA A 114 12.55 0.79 -0.29
N LEU A 115 11.39 0.15 -0.13
CA LEU A 115 11.10 -0.72 1.03
C LEU A 115 12.04 -1.92 1.11
N THR A 116 12.34 -2.54 -0.03
CA THR A 116 13.30 -3.66 -0.11
C THR A 116 14.71 -3.23 0.31
N ARG A 117 15.14 -2.03 -0.09
CA ARG A 117 16.43 -1.46 0.35
C ARG A 117 16.47 -1.18 1.84
N ILE A 118 15.40 -0.63 2.42
CA ILE A 118 15.29 -0.42 3.87
C ILE A 118 15.35 -1.76 4.62
N GLY A 119 14.72 -2.81 4.08
CA GLY A 119 14.73 -4.16 4.65
C GLY A 119 14.03 -4.28 5.99
N LYS A 120 13.18 -3.33 6.35
CA LYS A 120 12.37 -3.32 7.58
C LYS A 120 10.91 -3.10 7.24
N PRO A 121 9.96 -3.77 7.88
CA PRO A 121 8.55 -3.58 7.63
C PRO A 121 8.11 -2.15 7.95
N GLN A 122 7.20 -1.63 7.13
CA GLN A 122 6.55 -0.34 7.31
C GLN A 122 5.04 -0.54 7.16
N VAL A 123 4.21 0.19 7.90
CA VAL A 123 2.78 0.24 7.61
C VAL A 123 2.55 1.17 6.42
N LEU A 124 1.84 0.70 5.41
CA LEU A 124 1.50 1.48 4.22
C LEU A 124 0.04 1.92 4.30
N TRP A 125 -0.23 3.19 4.03
CA TRP A 125 -1.57 3.75 4.13
C TRP A 125 -1.83 4.88 3.13
N ASN A 126 -3.10 5.33 3.08
CA ASN A 126 -3.51 6.52 2.32
C ASN A 126 -4.34 7.46 3.23
N ILE A 127 -4.26 8.77 2.98
CA ILE A 127 -5.15 9.76 3.60
C ILE A 127 -6.60 9.37 3.37
N PHE A 128 -6.93 9.03 2.12
CA PHE A 128 -8.21 8.47 1.74
C PHE A 128 -8.04 6.98 1.41
N PRO A 129 -8.51 6.06 2.28
CA PRO A 129 -8.18 4.64 2.19
C PRO A 129 -9.07 3.85 1.22
N LEU A 130 -9.92 4.53 0.45
CA LEU A 130 -10.78 3.96 -0.57
C LEU A 130 -10.36 4.47 -1.95
N HIS A 131 -10.95 3.94 -3.03
CA HIS A 131 -10.61 4.35 -4.38
C HIS A 131 -11.66 5.31 -4.95
N PRO A 132 -11.37 6.64 -5.00
CA PRO A 132 -12.24 7.63 -5.62
C PRO A 132 -12.07 7.58 -7.14
N HIS A 133 -13.18 7.63 -7.87
CA HIS A 133 -13.20 7.57 -9.33
C HIS A 133 -14.22 8.55 -9.92
N GLU A 134 -14.09 8.87 -11.20
CA GLU A 134 -15.09 9.68 -11.92
C GLU A 134 -16.41 8.91 -12.01
N VAL A 135 -17.53 9.64 -12.07
CA VAL A 135 -18.88 9.03 -12.05
C VAL A 135 -19.06 8.01 -13.16
N ASP A 136 -18.61 8.35 -14.36
CA ASP A 136 -18.80 7.53 -15.57
C ASP A 136 -17.60 6.64 -15.90
N ASP A 137 -16.52 6.71 -15.10
CA ASP A 137 -15.33 5.87 -15.28
C ASP A 137 -14.86 5.25 -13.94
N PRO A 138 -15.37 4.07 -13.57
CA PRO A 138 -15.00 3.40 -12.33
C PRO A 138 -13.54 2.92 -12.28
N PHE A 139 -12.79 3.06 -13.37
CA PHE A 139 -11.38 2.69 -13.46
C PHE A 139 -10.43 3.88 -13.55
N SER A 140 -10.96 5.10 -13.49
CA SER A 140 -10.17 6.33 -13.37
C SER A 140 -9.59 6.49 -11.96
N ASN A 141 -8.63 7.40 -11.81
CA ASN A 141 -8.17 7.89 -10.53
C ASN A 141 -8.47 9.38 -10.42
N ARG A 142 -9.27 9.80 -9.47
CA ARG A 142 -9.43 11.22 -9.10
C ARG A 142 -8.88 11.48 -7.70
N CYS A 143 -8.72 12.74 -7.35
CA CYS A 143 -8.45 13.12 -5.97
C CYS A 143 -9.72 12.96 -5.13
N HIS A 144 -9.57 12.54 -3.88
CA HIS A 144 -10.69 12.61 -2.95
C HIS A 144 -11.09 14.07 -2.69
N THR A 145 -12.36 14.29 -2.38
CA THR A 145 -12.87 15.58 -1.94
C THR A 145 -12.58 15.81 -0.45
N ARG A 146 -12.74 17.08 0.00
CA ARG A 146 -12.62 17.41 1.42
C ARG A 146 -13.64 16.62 2.28
N ALA A 147 -14.88 16.50 1.81
CA ALA A 147 -15.92 15.76 2.53
C ALA A 147 -15.60 14.27 2.66
N GLU A 148 -15.07 13.64 1.58
CA GLU A 148 -14.64 12.24 1.61
C GLU A 148 -13.50 12.03 2.61
N ARG A 149 -12.52 12.94 2.65
CA ARG A 149 -11.45 12.91 3.64
C ARG A 149 -11.98 13.03 5.06
N GLU A 150 -12.85 14.01 5.33
CA GLU A 150 -13.45 14.22 6.65
C GLU A 150 -14.25 12.99 7.10
N ALA A 151 -14.99 12.35 6.20
CA ALA A 151 -15.75 11.13 6.49
C ALA A 151 -14.86 9.94 6.87
N THR A 152 -13.64 9.85 6.32
CA THR A 152 -12.71 8.74 6.59
C THR A 152 -11.60 9.09 7.59
N TRP A 153 -11.50 10.36 8.04
CA TRP A 153 -10.49 10.78 9.00
C TRP A 153 -10.47 9.98 10.30
N PRO A 154 -11.61 9.57 10.88
CA PRO A 154 -11.63 8.70 12.06
C PRO A 154 -10.95 7.34 11.85
N LEU A 155 -10.87 6.83 10.61
CA LEU A 155 -10.14 5.60 10.29
C LEU A 155 -8.63 5.83 10.36
N LEU A 156 -8.14 6.95 9.82
CA LEU A 156 -6.72 7.30 9.91
C LEU A 156 -6.27 7.48 11.37
N THR A 157 -7.03 8.22 12.16
CA THR A 157 -6.72 8.43 13.59
C THR A 157 -6.76 7.11 14.37
N ALA A 158 -7.69 6.21 14.05
CA ALA A 158 -7.76 4.88 14.66
C ALA A 158 -6.54 4.01 14.28
N LEU A 159 -6.07 4.08 13.04
CA LEU A 159 -4.86 3.39 12.61
C LEU A 159 -3.63 3.90 13.38
N ILE A 160 -3.46 5.23 13.46
CA ILE A 160 -2.35 5.85 14.19
C ILE A 160 -2.40 5.44 15.68
N ALA A 161 -3.57 5.47 16.30
CA ALA A 161 -3.73 5.05 17.69
C ALA A 161 -3.46 3.56 17.92
N MET A 162 -3.69 2.71 16.92
CA MET A 162 -3.44 1.27 16.97
C MET A 162 -1.96 0.92 16.78
N ILE A 163 -1.29 1.57 15.82
CA ILE A 163 0.13 1.33 15.49
C ILE A 163 1.06 2.10 16.43
N LYS A 164 0.66 3.29 16.89
CA LYS A 164 1.45 4.21 17.72
C LYS A 164 2.84 4.51 17.10
N PRO A 165 2.86 5.01 15.86
CA PRO A 165 4.12 5.24 15.17
C PRO A 165 4.92 6.36 15.85
N ARG A 166 6.25 6.24 15.81
CA ARG A 166 7.16 7.35 16.16
C ARG A 166 7.25 8.38 15.05
N ARG A 167 6.98 7.94 13.80
CA ARG A 167 7.16 8.75 12.61
C ARG A 167 6.14 8.37 11.55
N ILE A 168 5.72 9.37 10.78
CA ILE A 168 4.96 9.21 9.54
C ILE A 168 5.79 9.76 8.38
N VAL A 169 5.93 8.99 7.32
CA VAL A 169 6.49 9.45 6.05
C VAL A 169 5.32 9.78 5.12
N ALA A 170 5.08 11.06 4.89
CA ALA A 170 4.05 11.56 3.99
C ALA A 170 4.59 11.57 2.55
N ILE A 171 3.97 10.79 1.67
CA ILE A 171 4.36 10.67 0.26
C ILE A 171 3.57 11.69 -0.57
N GLY A 172 4.23 12.80 -0.92
CA GLY A 172 3.66 13.91 -1.67
C GLY A 172 3.15 15.05 -0.78
N ARG A 173 3.14 16.25 -1.37
CA ARG A 173 2.78 17.50 -0.69
C ARG A 173 1.37 17.44 -0.07
N ASP A 174 0.39 16.88 -0.79
CA ASP A 174 -1.00 16.84 -0.33
C ASP A 174 -1.15 15.98 0.93
N ALA A 175 -0.43 14.84 1.00
CA ALA A 175 -0.37 14.01 2.19
C ALA A 175 0.32 14.77 3.34
N GLY A 176 1.46 15.42 3.10
CA GLY A 176 2.16 16.21 4.09
C GLY A 176 1.31 17.34 4.68
N MET A 177 0.59 18.07 3.82
CA MET A 177 -0.32 19.13 4.28
C MET A 177 -1.51 18.59 5.11
N ALA A 178 -2.05 17.44 4.74
CA ALA A 178 -3.16 16.84 5.50
C ALA A 178 -2.75 16.34 6.89
N LEU A 179 -1.48 15.96 7.06
CA LEU A 179 -0.96 15.32 8.28
C LEU A 179 -0.23 16.29 9.22
N LYS A 180 0.01 17.54 8.80
CA LYS A 180 0.88 18.51 9.50
C LYS A 180 0.49 18.81 10.95
N ASP A 181 -0.81 18.68 11.27
CA ASP A 181 -1.36 19.03 12.59
C ASP A 181 -1.51 17.80 13.51
N LEU A 182 -0.98 16.63 13.10
CA LEU A 182 -0.95 15.45 13.95
C LEU A 182 0.16 15.55 15.01
N ASP A 183 -0.13 15.04 16.20
CA ASP A 183 0.85 14.92 17.30
C ASP A 183 1.77 13.70 17.09
N VAL A 184 2.51 13.71 15.99
CA VAL A 184 3.53 12.72 15.62
C VAL A 184 4.49 13.37 14.62
N THR A 185 5.75 12.96 14.61
CA THR A 185 6.73 13.45 13.63
C THR A 185 6.29 13.10 12.21
N VAL A 186 6.10 14.10 11.35
CA VAL A 186 5.75 13.92 9.93
C VAL A 186 6.87 14.42 9.06
N GLU A 187 7.48 13.53 8.28
CA GLU A 187 8.49 13.83 7.26
C GLU A 187 7.86 13.69 5.87
N THR A 188 8.02 14.70 5.04
CA THR A 188 7.39 14.71 3.70
C THR A 188 8.43 14.47 2.63
N VAL A 189 8.18 13.47 1.76
CA VAL A 189 8.96 13.19 0.56
C VAL A 189 8.16 13.50 -0.70
N ARG A 190 8.85 13.76 -1.82
CA ARG A 190 8.20 13.96 -3.12
C ARG A 190 7.45 12.67 -3.53
N HIS A 191 6.23 12.82 -4.12
CA HIS A 191 5.55 11.65 -4.70
C HIS A 191 6.32 11.15 -5.94
N PRO A 192 6.51 9.83 -6.13
CA PRO A 192 7.36 9.30 -7.21
C PRO A 192 6.77 9.45 -8.62
N SER A 193 5.49 9.82 -8.76
CA SER A 193 4.87 10.08 -10.07
C SER A 193 5.33 11.41 -10.69
N TYR A 194 5.03 11.61 -11.97
CA TYR A 194 5.28 12.84 -12.71
C TYR A 194 6.73 13.36 -12.59
N GLY A 195 7.69 12.47 -12.78
CA GLY A 195 9.13 12.81 -12.74
C GLY A 195 9.73 12.91 -11.34
N GLY A 196 8.95 12.70 -10.27
CA GLY A 196 9.42 12.82 -8.89
C GLY A 196 10.17 11.61 -8.32
N GLN A 197 10.54 10.61 -9.15
CA GLN A 197 11.18 9.38 -8.67
C GLN A 197 12.53 9.63 -7.99
N ALA A 198 13.40 10.42 -8.61
CA ALA A 198 14.74 10.71 -8.06
C ALA A 198 14.64 11.45 -6.72
N GLU A 199 13.77 12.44 -6.63
CA GLU A 199 13.54 13.20 -5.39
C GLU A 199 12.91 12.34 -4.29
N PHE A 200 11.99 11.43 -4.65
CA PHE A 200 11.43 10.45 -3.72
C PHE A 200 12.53 9.55 -3.15
N ILE A 201 13.36 8.94 -4.00
CA ILE A 201 14.45 8.07 -3.58
C ILE A 201 15.44 8.83 -2.70
N SER A 202 15.85 10.04 -3.11
CA SER A 202 16.74 10.89 -2.31
C SER A 202 16.16 11.22 -0.94
N GLY A 203 14.86 11.57 -0.86
CA GLY A 203 14.18 11.84 0.40
C GLY A 203 14.12 10.61 1.31
N ILE A 204 13.79 9.45 0.77
CA ILE A 204 13.78 8.19 1.52
C ILE A 204 15.21 7.84 2.01
N ASN A 205 16.22 7.97 1.16
CA ASN A 205 17.60 7.72 1.54
C ASN A 205 18.02 8.62 2.71
N HIS A 206 17.68 9.91 2.66
CA HIS A 206 17.95 10.85 3.74
C HIS A 206 17.27 10.43 5.06
N ILE A 207 15.97 10.09 5.01
CA ILE A 207 15.19 9.69 6.19
C ILE A 207 15.73 8.42 6.85
N TYR A 208 16.20 7.46 6.05
CA TYR A 208 16.65 6.15 6.54
C TYR A 208 18.19 6.02 6.61
N GLY A 209 18.94 7.07 6.26
CA GLY A 209 20.40 7.05 6.26
C GLY A 209 20.99 6.04 5.27
N LEU A 210 20.33 5.80 4.12
CA LEU A 210 20.79 4.86 3.10
C LEU A 210 21.84 5.52 2.21
N THR A 211 22.94 4.81 1.96
CA THR A 211 24.01 5.24 1.04
C THR A 211 23.85 4.58 -0.32
N SER A 212 24.57 5.08 -1.35
CA SER A 212 24.60 4.46 -2.68
C SER A 212 25.17 3.04 -2.67
N ASP A 213 26.01 2.71 -1.69
CA ASP A 213 26.64 1.38 -1.55
C ASP A 213 25.66 0.31 -1.05
N ASP A 214 24.50 0.70 -0.51
CA ASP A 214 23.45 -0.23 -0.10
C ASP A 214 22.69 -0.84 -1.31
N ASP A 215 22.83 -0.25 -2.51
CA ASP A 215 22.22 -0.77 -3.75
C ASP A 215 22.93 -2.03 -4.24
N ASP A 216 24.27 -2.11 -4.09
CA ASP A 216 25.06 -3.24 -4.63
C ASP A 216 24.97 -4.51 -3.75
N ARG A 217 24.78 -4.37 -2.44
CA ARG A 217 24.78 -5.50 -1.50
C ARG A 217 23.51 -6.36 -1.58
N LYS A 218 22.35 -5.77 -1.85
CA LYS A 218 21.04 -6.50 -1.86
C LYS A 218 20.68 -7.05 -3.24
N THR A 219 21.26 -6.56 -4.30
CA THR A 219 21.10 -7.13 -5.65
C THR A 219 21.78 -8.50 -5.77
N LEU A 220 22.78 -8.78 -4.93
CA LEU A 220 23.52 -10.05 -4.90
C LEU A 220 22.81 -11.15 -4.07
N GLU A 221 21.83 -10.82 -3.26
CA GLU A 221 21.15 -11.79 -2.37
C GLU A 221 19.79 -12.30 -2.90
N LEU A 222 19.34 -11.87 -4.08
CA LEU A 222 18.14 -12.44 -4.70
C LEU A 222 18.53 -13.77 -5.38
N PRO A 223 17.92 -14.91 -4.99
CA PRO A 223 18.16 -16.18 -5.69
C PRO A 223 17.71 -16.05 -7.14
N PHE A 224 18.62 -16.34 -8.06
CA PHE A 224 18.36 -16.45 -9.50
C PHE A 224 17.26 -17.52 -9.69
N ILE A 225 16.04 -17.13 -10.01
CA ILE A 225 14.99 -18.07 -10.42
C ILE A 225 15.31 -18.44 -11.87
N ASP A 226 15.95 -19.58 -12.04
CA ASP A 226 16.24 -20.18 -13.34
C ASP A 226 14.92 -20.58 -14.03
N THR A 227 14.56 -19.82 -15.06
CA THR A 227 13.35 -20.05 -15.86
C THR A 227 13.60 -20.99 -17.07
N HIS A 228 14.65 -21.77 -17.06
CA HIS A 228 14.94 -22.77 -18.11
C HIS A 228 14.60 -24.19 -17.66
N GLY A 229 13.36 -24.57 -17.92
CA GLY A 229 12.88 -25.95 -17.71
C GLY A 229 11.63 -26.25 -18.52
N VAL A 230 11.62 -25.94 -19.82
CA VAL A 230 10.63 -26.55 -20.73
C VAL A 230 11.30 -27.74 -21.36
N GLY A 231 11.12 -28.92 -20.75
CA GLY A 231 11.52 -30.21 -21.33
C GLY A 231 10.65 -30.53 -22.52
N GLU A 232 11.31 -30.75 -23.67
CA GLU A 232 10.72 -31.37 -24.85
C GLU A 232 10.24 -32.79 -24.50
N ALA A 233 8.99 -33.10 -24.88
CA ALA A 233 8.46 -34.44 -24.85
C ALA A 233 9.00 -35.21 -26.07
N PRO A 234 9.46 -36.46 -25.93
CA PRO A 234 9.84 -37.30 -27.07
C PRO A 234 8.64 -37.85 -27.81
N ALA A 235 8.84 -38.04 -29.11
CA ALA A 235 7.92 -38.53 -30.13
C ALA A 235 7.17 -39.84 -29.81
#